data_e02604ebf7c053fc69439417eefa8529
#
_entry.id   e02604ebf7c053fc69439417eefa8529
#
_cell.length_a   1.000
_cell.length_b   1.000
_cell.length_c   1.000
_cell.angle_alpha   90.00
_cell.angle_beta   90.00
_cell.angle_gamma   90.00
#
_symmetry.space_group_name_H-M   'P 1'
#
loop_
_entity.id
_entity.type
_entity.pdbx_description
1 polymer ?
#
loop_
_entity_poly.entity_id
_entity_poly.type
_entity_poly.pdbx_seq_one_letter_code
_entity_poly.pdbx_strand_id
1 'polypeptide(L)'
;MDQSPLKRNEKCMEHLDLQVIKQGLQWLESGRQIWLCTVLTTFESAPRGPGSMLVAVPSGENCGSLSGGCIEDDFLDRLKLGQFAAHNQIVRYGDGGLQPTMALPCGGVLDVLVERFEPERSSIDHFRSLETALVGRDRLSRTINLKSGSRTTGPHGPTGRSVSRSGEDVTIILGPVRRLIVAGLSTVAEFCAEFALALGYEVIICDPHPERLIKASALLPNAKLIEVLPAVFIAQGGCHAATAVVALTHDPRLDDLTLMESVRTDAFYIGAMGSSKTSLKRMDRLERIAGLTTQDMQRISAPIGLHLGSKTPAEIAISVMADILRVRNGIDRAAL
;
A
#
# COMPACT_ATOMS: atom_id res chain seq x y z
N MET A 1 25.52 35.19 11.99
CA MET A 1 24.82 33.97 12.46
C MET A 1 23.89 33.55 11.36
N ASP A 2 24.39 32.66 10.51
CA ASP A 2 23.71 32.15 9.33
C ASP A 2 22.78 31.00 9.77
N GLN A 3 21.47 31.26 9.82
CA GLN A 3 20.45 30.23 10.02
C GLN A 3 19.99 29.77 8.64
N SER A 4 20.79 28.89 8.03
CA SER A 4 20.35 28.11 6.87
C SER A 4 19.15 27.25 7.29
N PRO A 5 17.96 27.35 6.64
CA PRO A 5 16.83 26.49 6.97
C PRO A 5 17.20 25.06 6.56
N LEU A 6 17.09 24.14 7.53
CA LEU A 6 17.15 22.71 7.30
C LEU A 6 16.24 22.37 6.13
N LYS A 7 16.83 21.99 5.00
CA LYS A 7 16.10 21.38 3.87
C LYS A 7 15.39 20.16 4.41
N ARG A 8 14.09 20.28 4.67
CA ARG A 8 13.22 19.11 4.79
C ARG A 8 13.38 18.34 3.47
N ASN A 9 14.00 17.18 3.54
CA ASN A 9 13.99 16.24 2.44
C ASN A 9 12.52 16.03 2.07
N GLU A 10 12.12 16.46 0.89
CA GLU A 10 10.87 16.11 0.25
C GLU A 10 10.90 14.59 -0.06
N LYS A 11 10.79 13.79 0.99
CA LYS A 11 10.47 12.38 0.82
C LYS A 11 9.01 12.35 0.36
N CYS A 12 8.83 12.28 -0.95
CA CYS A 12 7.58 11.83 -1.54
C CYS A 12 7.15 10.56 -0.77
N MET A 13 5.98 10.59 -0.10
CA MET A 13 5.47 9.45 0.68
C MET A 13 4.87 8.42 -0.27
N GLU A 14 5.68 7.96 -1.22
CA GLU A 14 5.35 6.86 -2.11
C GLU A 14 5.31 5.54 -1.32
N HIS A 15 4.49 4.58 -1.74
CA HIS A 15 4.43 3.26 -1.11
C HIS A 15 5.83 2.65 -1.00
N LEU A 16 6.21 2.17 0.20
CA LEU A 16 7.58 1.76 0.48
C LEU A 16 8.08 0.66 -0.46
N ASP A 17 7.22 -0.32 -0.81
CA ASP A 17 7.61 -1.39 -1.72
C ASP A 17 7.90 -0.87 -3.14
N LEU A 18 7.18 0.16 -3.59
CA LEU A 18 7.45 0.82 -4.87
C LEU A 18 8.78 1.58 -4.82
N GLN A 19 9.09 2.26 -3.71
CA GLN A 19 10.40 2.90 -3.51
C GLN A 19 11.53 1.87 -3.56
N VAL A 20 11.36 0.71 -2.91
CA VAL A 20 12.33 -0.40 -2.93
C VAL A 20 12.61 -0.88 -4.35
N ILE A 21 11.56 -1.13 -5.12
CA ILE A 21 11.71 -1.63 -6.50
C ILE A 21 12.34 -0.56 -7.41
N LYS A 22 11.91 0.69 -7.32
CA LYS A 22 12.51 1.81 -8.08
C LYS A 22 13.98 2.03 -7.73
N GLN A 23 14.32 1.99 -6.45
CA GLN A 23 15.70 2.13 -6.00
C GLN A 23 16.58 0.98 -6.49
N GLY A 24 16.08 -0.26 -6.42
CA GLY A 24 16.77 -1.43 -6.96
C GLY A 24 16.99 -1.32 -8.47
N LEU A 25 15.97 -0.90 -9.22
CA LEU A 25 16.06 -0.66 -10.66
C LEU A 25 17.12 0.40 -10.98
N GLN A 26 17.10 1.54 -10.29
CA GLN A 26 18.09 2.61 -10.47
C GLN A 26 19.52 2.14 -10.23
N TRP A 27 19.75 1.33 -9.18
CA TRP A 27 21.08 0.77 -8.90
C TRP A 27 21.53 -0.22 -9.97
N LEU A 28 20.66 -1.12 -10.42
CA LEU A 28 20.94 -2.05 -11.52
C LEU A 28 21.29 -1.31 -12.82
N GLU A 29 20.50 -0.29 -13.18
CA GLU A 29 20.75 0.54 -14.38
C GLU A 29 22.06 1.34 -14.28
N SER A 30 22.51 1.66 -13.07
CA SER A 30 23.81 2.29 -12.82
C SER A 30 24.99 1.30 -12.74
N GLY A 31 24.75 0.01 -13.05
CA GLY A 31 25.81 -1.02 -13.06
C GLY A 31 26.15 -1.58 -11.67
N ARG A 32 25.29 -1.39 -10.67
CA ARG A 32 25.52 -1.86 -9.30
C ARG A 32 24.79 -3.17 -9.06
N GLN A 33 25.48 -4.13 -8.45
CA GLN A 33 24.91 -5.36 -7.90
C GLN A 33 24.05 -5.03 -6.68
N ILE A 34 22.90 -5.69 -6.54
CA ILE A 34 21.96 -5.46 -5.44
C ILE A 34 21.53 -6.75 -4.76
N TRP A 35 21.05 -6.62 -3.53
CA TRP A 35 20.34 -7.67 -2.79
C TRP A 35 18.92 -7.21 -2.50
N LEU A 36 17.94 -8.00 -2.97
CA LEU A 36 16.52 -7.81 -2.63
C LEU A 36 16.17 -8.80 -1.53
N CYS A 37 15.71 -8.27 -0.41
CA CYS A 37 15.24 -9.03 0.74
C CYS A 37 13.72 -8.97 0.80
N THR A 38 13.06 -10.11 0.99
CA THR A 38 11.60 -10.18 1.15
C THR A 38 11.25 -10.98 2.39
N VAL A 39 10.44 -10.43 3.27
CA VAL A 39 9.91 -11.13 4.44
C VAL A 39 8.99 -12.25 3.99
N LEU A 40 9.27 -13.50 4.39
CA LEU A 40 8.48 -14.68 4.05
C LEU A 40 7.48 -15.02 5.15
N THR A 41 7.95 -15.08 6.37
CA THR A 41 7.13 -15.39 7.55
C THR A 41 7.54 -14.52 8.71
N THR A 42 6.56 -14.20 9.53
CA THR A 42 6.76 -13.53 10.82
C THR A 42 6.01 -14.31 11.89
N PHE A 43 6.59 -14.44 13.08
CA PHE A 43 5.92 -14.96 14.25
C PHE A 43 5.73 -13.82 15.24
N GLU A 44 4.54 -13.79 15.87
CA GLU A 44 4.11 -12.76 16.80
C GLU A 44 3.94 -11.36 16.20
N SER A 45 4.10 -10.31 17.00
CA SER A 45 3.77 -8.91 16.65
C SER A 45 4.90 -8.22 15.86
N ALA A 46 5.28 -8.77 14.71
CA ALA A 46 6.26 -8.10 13.85
C ALA A 46 5.66 -6.84 13.19
N PRO A 47 6.38 -5.70 13.19
CA PRO A 47 5.90 -4.45 12.61
C PRO A 47 5.80 -4.49 11.08
N ARG A 48 6.46 -5.47 10.43
CA ARG A 48 6.45 -5.67 8.98
C ARG A 48 6.00 -7.10 8.67
N GLY A 49 4.94 -7.21 7.86
CA GLY A 49 4.36 -8.51 7.51
C GLY A 49 5.02 -9.17 6.30
N PRO A 50 4.63 -10.44 5.99
CA PRO A 50 5.08 -11.15 4.80
C PRO A 50 4.84 -10.35 3.52
N GLY A 51 5.84 -10.34 2.63
CA GLY A 51 5.87 -9.55 1.40
C GLY A 51 6.56 -8.19 1.54
N SER A 52 6.87 -7.72 2.76
CA SER A 52 7.65 -6.49 2.95
C SER A 52 9.06 -6.66 2.41
N MET A 53 9.59 -5.58 1.81
CA MET A 53 10.85 -5.64 1.07
C MET A 53 11.89 -4.62 1.58
N LEU A 54 13.16 -4.98 1.34
CA LEU A 54 14.33 -4.11 1.47
C LEU A 54 15.27 -4.42 0.32
N VAL A 55 15.83 -3.39 -0.31
CA VAL A 55 16.92 -3.52 -1.27
C VAL A 55 18.18 -2.87 -0.72
N ALA A 56 19.33 -3.49 -0.94
CA ALA A 56 20.62 -3.00 -0.46
C ALA A 56 21.74 -3.27 -1.48
N VAL A 57 22.85 -2.53 -1.30
CA VAL A 57 24.10 -2.72 -2.01
C VAL A 57 25.25 -2.96 -1.01
N PRO A 58 26.38 -3.55 -1.43
CA PRO A 58 27.49 -3.88 -0.52
C PRO A 58 28.08 -2.69 0.22
N SER A 59 27.95 -1.47 -0.32
CA SER A 59 28.41 -0.24 0.35
C SER A 59 27.60 0.13 1.60
N GLY A 60 26.46 -0.52 1.85
CA GLY A 60 25.57 -0.29 2.99
C GLY A 60 24.39 0.65 2.70
N GLU A 61 24.31 1.21 1.49
CA GLU A 61 23.11 1.95 1.08
C GLU A 61 21.93 0.98 0.96
N ASN A 62 20.78 1.37 1.46
CA ASN A 62 19.59 0.54 1.44
C ASN A 62 18.31 1.37 1.31
N CYS A 63 17.22 0.72 0.91
CA CYS A 63 15.87 1.28 0.86
C CYS A 63 14.88 0.19 1.28
N GLY A 64 13.89 0.54 2.08
CA GLY A 64 12.89 -0.40 2.58
C GLY A 64 13.10 -0.77 4.04
N SER A 65 12.35 -1.78 4.51
CA SER A 65 12.46 -2.27 5.88
C SER A 65 11.90 -3.69 6.01
N LEU A 66 12.54 -4.52 6.83
CA LEU A 66 12.17 -5.90 7.14
C LEU A 66 11.52 -6.04 8.51
N SER A 67 11.98 -5.24 9.50
CA SER A 67 11.57 -5.38 10.90
C SER A 67 11.22 -4.06 11.58
N GLY A 68 11.48 -2.93 10.89
CA GLY A 68 11.37 -1.59 11.47
C GLY A 68 12.64 -1.10 12.17
N GLY A 69 13.80 -1.66 11.85
CA GLY A 69 15.12 -1.18 12.26
C GLY A 69 16.00 -2.20 13.02
N CYS A 70 15.42 -3.28 13.54
CA CYS A 70 16.19 -4.19 14.41
C CYS A 70 17.16 -5.14 13.66
N ILE A 71 16.81 -5.52 12.42
CA ILE A 71 17.52 -6.55 11.65
C ILE A 71 18.36 -5.91 10.55
N GLU A 72 17.95 -4.74 10.09
CA GLU A 72 18.54 -4.08 8.94
C GLU A 72 20.04 -3.84 9.11
N ASP A 73 20.45 -3.39 10.28
CA ASP A 73 21.87 -3.13 10.57
C ASP A 73 22.71 -4.42 10.53
N ASP A 74 22.23 -5.51 11.18
CA ASP A 74 22.90 -6.82 11.13
C ASP A 74 22.98 -7.37 9.71
N PHE A 75 21.87 -7.24 8.94
CA PHE A 75 21.86 -7.65 7.54
C PHE A 75 22.91 -6.90 6.73
N LEU A 76 22.99 -5.57 6.87
CA LEU A 76 23.93 -4.73 6.14
C LEU A 76 25.39 -5.03 6.52
N ASP A 77 25.66 -5.27 7.79
CA ASP A 77 27.02 -5.61 8.23
C ASP A 77 27.44 -6.98 7.70
N ARG A 78 26.57 -7.98 7.72
CA ARG A 78 26.84 -9.30 7.11
C ARG A 78 26.98 -9.20 5.59
N LEU A 79 26.22 -8.32 4.93
CA LEU A 79 26.32 -8.07 3.51
C LEU A 79 27.70 -7.50 3.14
N LYS A 80 28.21 -6.51 3.90
CA LYS A 80 29.58 -5.96 3.75
C LYS A 80 30.66 -7.04 3.93
N LEU A 81 30.44 -8.03 4.80
CA LEU A 81 31.32 -9.15 5.03
C LEU A 81 31.19 -10.26 3.96
N GLY A 82 30.32 -10.10 2.97
CA GLY A 82 30.13 -11.06 1.88
C GLY A 82 29.43 -12.35 2.26
N GLN A 83 28.68 -12.37 3.38
CA GLN A 83 28.02 -13.59 3.86
C GLN A 83 26.85 -14.06 3.00
N PHE A 84 26.32 -13.20 2.09
CA PHE A 84 25.20 -13.52 1.22
C PHE A 84 25.66 -13.72 -0.23
N ALA A 85 26.56 -14.68 -0.45
CA ALA A 85 27.15 -14.96 -1.76
C ALA A 85 26.24 -15.79 -2.69
N ALA A 86 25.28 -16.54 -2.14
CA ALA A 86 24.36 -17.36 -2.93
C ALA A 86 23.43 -16.48 -3.80
N HIS A 87 22.95 -17.03 -4.94
CA HIS A 87 21.99 -16.32 -5.80
C HIS A 87 20.68 -16.03 -5.07
N ASN A 88 20.23 -16.97 -4.25
CA ASN A 88 19.10 -16.83 -3.36
C ASN A 88 19.27 -17.76 -2.15
N GLN A 89 18.75 -17.33 -1.01
CA GLN A 89 18.75 -18.11 0.21
C GLN A 89 17.68 -17.60 1.18
N ILE A 90 17.19 -18.47 2.04
CA ILE A 90 16.34 -18.08 3.16
C ILE A 90 17.21 -17.91 4.38
N VAL A 91 17.09 -16.76 5.00
CA VAL A 91 17.82 -16.37 6.22
C VAL A 91 16.81 -16.23 7.35
N ARG A 92 17.09 -16.91 8.46
CA ARG A 92 16.28 -16.79 9.68
C ARG A 92 16.94 -15.88 10.68
N TYR A 93 16.17 -14.95 11.23
CA TYR A 93 16.50 -14.10 12.37
C TYR A 93 15.66 -14.51 13.58
N GLY A 94 16.22 -14.37 14.79
CA GLY A 94 15.61 -14.83 16.02
C GLY A 94 16.04 -16.26 16.40
N ASP A 95 15.19 -16.96 17.12
CA ASP A 95 15.53 -18.29 17.64
C ASP A 95 15.79 -19.32 16.52
N GLY A 96 16.90 -20.07 16.65
CA GLY A 96 17.36 -21.00 15.62
C GLY A 96 17.92 -20.35 14.34
N GLY A 97 18.15 -19.05 14.35
CA GLY A 97 18.62 -18.28 13.20
C GLY A 97 20.14 -18.13 13.08
N LEU A 98 20.57 -17.10 12.32
CA LEU A 98 21.98 -16.77 12.09
C LEU A 98 22.74 -16.54 13.41
N GLN A 99 24.00 -17.00 13.45
CA GLN A 99 24.88 -16.81 14.60
C GLN A 99 25.84 -15.62 14.38
N PRO A 100 26.12 -14.79 15.39
CA PRO A 100 25.49 -14.78 16.71
C PRO A 100 23.99 -14.49 16.61
N THR A 101 23.20 -15.15 17.44
CA THR A 101 21.75 -14.98 17.42
C THR A 101 21.39 -13.57 17.88
N MET A 102 20.78 -12.79 17.01
CA MET A 102 20.22 -11.51 17.38
C MET A 102 18.87 -11.75 18.05
N ALA A 103 18.76 -11.37 19.31
CA ALA A 103 17.46 -11.37 20.00
C ALA A 103 16.59 -10.25 19.43
N LEU A 104 15.48 -10.61 18.81
CA LEU A 104 14.50 -9.62 18.38
C LEU A 104 13.78 -9.05 19.62
N PRO A 105 13.63 -7.74 19.76
CA PRO A 105 12.96 -7.12 20.91
C PRO A 105 11.55 -7.64 21.16
N CYS A 106 10.87 -8.10 20.09
CA CYS A 106 9.54 -8.70 20.14
C CYS A 106 9.55 -10.23 20.43
N GLY A 107 10.72 -10.86 20.64
CA GLY A 107 10.84 -12.30 20.90
C GLY A 107 10.51 -13.21 19.71
N GLY A 108 10.24 -12.65 18.54
CA GLY A 108 9.75 -13.38 17.39
C GLY A 108 10.85 -14.00 16.50
N VAL A 109 10.43 -14.70 15.47
CA VAL A 109 11.28 -15.24 14.41
C VAL A 109 10.87 -14.62 13.08
N LEU A 110 11.85 -14.29 12.24
CA LEU A 110 11.65 -13.73 10.92
C LEU A 110 12.42 -14.54 9.87
N ASP A 111 11.72 -15.09 8.90
CA ASP A 111 12.34 -15.71 7.73
C ASP A 111 12.34 -14.71 6.56
N VAL A 112 13.53 -14.47 6.00
CA VAL A 112 13.76 -13.52 4.91
C VAL A 112 14.35 -14.26 3.71
N LEU A 113 13.74 -14.10 2.55
CA LEU A 113 14.35 -14.47 1.27
C LEU A 113 15.34 -13.36 0.89
N VAL A 114 16.61 -13.73 0.72
CA VAL A 114 17.68 -12.86 0.25
C VAL A 114 18.05 -13.28 -1.17
N GLU A 115 17.89 -12.40 -2.13
CA GLU A 115 18.15 -12.65 -3.55
C GLU A 115 19.19 -11.66 -4.07
N ARG A 116 20.24 -12.18 -4.71
CA ARG A 116 21.27 -11.39 -5.37
C ARG A 116 20.91 -11.15 -6.84
N PHE A 117 21.06 -9.93 -7.31
CA PHE A 117 20.85 -9.53 -8.69
C PHE A 117 22.10 -8.84 -9.23
N GLU A 118 22.60 -9.38 -10.34
CA GLU A 118 23.67 -8.75 -11.11
C GLU A 118 23.09 -7.64 -12.01
N PRO A 119 23.89 -6.59 -12.34
CA PRO A 119 23.45 -5.50 -13.21
C PRO A 119 23.40 -5.91 -14.68
N GLU A 120 22.55 -6.88 -14.99
CA GLU A 120 22.34 -7.41 -16.33
C GLU A 120 20.92 -7.17 -16.82
N ARG A 121 20.71 -7.31 -18.12
CA ARG A 121 19.42 -7.00 -18.76
C ARG A 121 18.27 -7.81 -18.16
N SER A 122 18.48 -9.07 -17.86
CA SER A 122 17.48 -9.96 -17.25
C SER A 122 17.00 -9.44 -15.88
N SER A 123 17.92 -8.94 -15.05
CA SER A 123 17.62 -8.35 -13.74
C SER A 123 16.85 -7.03 -13.90
N ILE A 124 17.29 -6.17 -14.82
CA ILE A 124 16.63 -4.90 -15.12
C ILE A 124 15.18 -5.13 -15.62
N ASP A 125 15.00 -6.04 -16.58
CA ASP A 125 13.68 -6.36 -17.12
C ASP A 125 12.77 -6.99 -16.05
N HIS A 126 13.33 -7.78 -15.14
CA HIS A 126 12.60 -8.32 -14.00
C HIS A 126 12.11 -7.18 -13.07
N PHE A 127 12.98 -6.26 -12.67
CA PHE A 127 12.60 -5.13 -11.80
C PHE A 127 11.59 -4.20 -12.48
N ARG A 128 11.70 -3.96 -13.78
CA ARG A 128 10.67 -3.22 -14.55
C ARG A 128 9.32 -3.91 -14.53
N SER A 129 9.27 -5.24 -14.61
CA SER A 129 8.02 -5.98 -14.49
C SER A 129 7.39 -5.84 -13.10
N LEU A 130 8.20 -5.83 -12.03
CA LEU A 130 7.73 -5.60 -10.65
C LEU A 130 7.22 -4.16 -10.48
N GLU A 131 7.93 -3.17 -11.01
CA GLU A 131 7.48 -1.76 -10.99
C GLU A 131 6.14 -1.63 -11.72
N THR A 132 6.01 -2.21 -12.91
CA THR A 132 4.77 -2.19 -13.70
C THR A 132 3.60 -2.79 -12.92
N ALA A 133 3.81 -3.89 -12.19
CA ALA A 133 2.77 -4.49 -11.36
C ALA A 133 2.35 -3.60 -10.19
N LEU A 134 3.31 -2.91 -9.55
CA LEU A 134 3.02 -2.02 -8.42
C LEU A 134 2.30 -0.73 -8.86
N VAL A 135 2.63 -0.20 -10.03
CA VAL A 135 1.99 1.01 -10.59
C VAL A 135 0.71 0.69 -11.36
N GLY A 136 0.57 -0.55 -11.83
CA GLY A 136 -0.51 -1.01 -12.68
C GLY A 136 -1.84 -1.24 -11.97
N ARG A 137 -2.63 -2.15 -12.52
CA ARG A 137 -3.95 -2.56 -11.99
C ARG A 137 -4.00 -4.01 -11.59
N ASP A 138 -3.15 -4.83 -12.21
CA ASP A 138 -3.18 -6.27 -12.09
C ASP A 138 -2.15 -6.75 -11.08
N ARG A 139 -2.45 -7.88 -10.46
CA ARG A 139 -1.53 -8.56 -9.58
C ARG A 139 -0.56 -9.41 -10.38
N LEU A 140 0.67 -9.46 -9.94
CA LEU A 140 1.75 -10.27 -10.45
C LEU A 140 2.16 -11.31 -9.40
N SER A 141 2.24 -12.58 -9.79
CA SER A 141 2.97 -13.58 -9.02
C SER A 141 4.40 -13.66 -9.51
N ARG A 142 5.36 -13.65 -8.59
CA ARG A 142 6.74 -14.03 -8.88
C ARG A 142 7.07 -15.30 -8.10
N THR A 143 7.55 -16.31 -8.79
CA THR A 143 7.97 -17.58 -8.19
C THR A 143 9.48 -17.73 -8.34
N ILE A 144 10.13 -18.00 -7.21
CA ILE A 144 11.56 -18.19 -7.09
C ILE A 144 11.83 -19.65 -6.68
N ASN A 145 12.59 -20.38 -7.47
CA ASN A 145 13.05 -21.71 -7.09
C ASN A 145 14.38 -21.59 -6.33
N LEU A 146 14.38 -22.00 -5.08
CA LEU A 146 15.53 -21.87 -4.18
C LEU A 146 16.74 -22.71 -4.61
N LYS A 147 16.50 -23.83 -5.31
CA LYS A 147 17.58 -24.74 -5.73
C LYS A 147 18.21 -24.30 -7.04
N SER A 148 17.41 -23.98 -8.04
CA SER A 148 17.90 -23.58 -9.37
C SER A 148 18.23 -22.09 -9.47
N GLY A 149 17.69 -21.25 -8.59
CA GLY A 149 17.78 -19.81 -8.69
C GLY A 149 16.89 -19.21 -9.77
N SER A 150 16.07 -20.03 -10.46
CA SER A 150 15.18 -19.54 -11.50
C SER A 150 14.07 -18.64 -10.93
N ARG A 151 13.72 -17.61 -11.69
CA ARG A 151 12.67 -16.65 -11.35
C ARG A 151 11.67 -16.61 -12.51
N THR A 152 10.40 -16.76 -12.19
CA THR A 152 9.31 -16.63 -13.17
C THR A 152 8.29 -15.62 -12.65
N THR A 153 7.66 -14.92 -13.58
CA THR A 153 6.55 -13.99 -13.29
C THR A 153 5.34 -14.35 -14.12
N GLY A 154 4.16 -14.17 -13.55
CA GLY A 154 2.89 -14.43 -14.25
C GLY A 154 1.74 -13.64 -13.63
N PRO A 155 0.61 -13.53 -14.33
CA PRO A 155 -0.57 -12.88 -13.80
C PRO A 155 -1.09 -13.64 -12.57
N HIS A 156 -1.68 -12.92 -11.62
CA HIS A 156 -2.28 -13.50 -10.42
C HIS A 156 -3.70 -12.99 -10.21
N GLY A 157 -4.59 -13.88 -9.77
CA GLY A 157 -5.98 -13.52 -9.45
C GLY A 157 -6.12 -12.59 -8.23
N PRO A 158 -7.33 -12.10 -7.97
CA PRO A 158 -7.58 -11.09 -6.93
C PRO A 158 -7.38 -11.60 -5.50
N THR A 159 -7.39 -12.90 -5.27
CA THR A 159 -7.32 -13.53 -3.94
C THR A 159 -6.01 -14.29 -3.76
N GLY A 160 -5.58 -14.47 -2.51
CA GLY A 160 -4.41 -15.26 -2.16
C GLY A 160 -3.52 -14.60 -1.11
N ARG A 161 -2.65 -15.40 -0.48
CA ARG A 161 -1.64 -14.92 0.48
C ARG A 161 -0.56 -14.16 -0.27
N SER A 162 -0.03 -13.10 0.34
CA SER A 162 1.06 -12.31 -0.23
C SER A 162 2.33 -13.13 -0.45
N VAL A 163 2.56 -14.14 0.37
CA VAL A 163 3.70 -15.06 0.28
C VAL A 163 3.22 -16.49 0.55
N SER A 164 3.71 -17.43 -0.26
CA SER A 164 3.50 -18.87 -0.05
C SER A 164 4.76 -19.63 -0.42
N ARG A 165 4.95 -20.80 0.20
CA ARG A 165 6.06 -21.70 -0.08
C ARG A 165 5.52 -23.10 -0.35
N SER A 166 6.04 -23.74 -1.41
CA SER A 166 5.75 -25.13 -1.77
C SER A 166 7.05 -25.84 -2.17
N GLY A 167 7.59 -26.67 -1.27
CA GLY A 167 8.90 -27.28 -1.47
C GLY A 167 10.02 -26.26 -1.62
N GLU A 168 10.66 -26.25 -2.77
CA GLU A 168 11.73 -25.32 -3.13
C GLU A 168 11.22 -24.02 -3.78
N ASP A 169 9.93 -23.91 -4.05
CA ASP A 169 9.35 -22.75 -4.70
C ASP A 169 8.79 -21.78 -3.66
N VAL A 170 9.21 -20.54 -3.75
CA VAL A 170 8.66 -19.40 -3.01
C VAL A 170 7.89 -18.52 -3.98
N THR A 171 6.60 -18.34 -3.75
CA THR A 171 5.75 -17.46 -4.55
C THR A 171 5.41 -16.21 -3.74
N ILE A 172 5.69 -15.05 -4.34
CA ILE A 172 5.42 -13.72 -3.77
C ILE A 172 4.44 -13.01 -4.71
N ILE A 173 3.34 -12.52 -4.14
CA ILE A 173 2.33 -11.78 -4.88
C ILE A 173 2.57 -10.29 -4.68
N LEU A 174 2.81 -9.59 -5.79
CA LEU A 174 2.85 -8.14 -5.85
C LEU A 174 1.55 -7.65 -6.49
N GLY A 175 1.05 -6.54 -6.02
CA GLY A 175 -0.17 -5.93 -6.57
C GLY A 175 -0.04 -4.42 -6.62
N PRO A 176 -1.05 -3.74 -7.18
CA PRO A 176 -1.06 -2.29 -7.25
C PRO A 176 -0.85 -1.66 -5.89
N VAL A 177 -0.14 -0.54 -5.89
CA VAL A 177 -0.05 0.34 -4.72
C VAL A 177 -1.46 0.69 -4.27
N ARG A 178 -1.68 0.65 -2.97
CA ARG A 178 -3.00 0.97 -2.41
C ARG A 178 -3.38 2.39 -2.77
N ARG A 179 -4.59 2.58 -3.25
CA ARG A 179 -5.13 3.86 -3.68
C ARG A 179 -6.27 4.30 -2.78
N LEU A 180 -6.29 5.58 -2.42
CA LEU A 180 -7.45 6.24 -1.84
C LEU A 180 -7.95 7.28 -2.84
N ILE A 181 -9.18 7.12 -3.33
CA ILE A 181 -9.89 8.14 -4.09
C ILE A 181 -10.76 8.92 -3.11
N VAL A 182 -10.48 10.21 -3.00
CA VAL A 182 -11.26 11.15 -2.18
C VAL A 182 -12.18 11.93 -3.11
N ALA A 183 -13.49 11.71 -2.96
CA ALA A 183 -14.50 12.36 -3.75
C ALA A 183 -14.90 13.71 -3.12
N GLY A 184 -14.36 14.78 -3.68
CA GLY A 184 -14.53 16.15 -3.22
C GLY A 184 -13.76 16.51 -1.96
N LEU A 185 -13.57 17.81 -1.75
CA LEU A 185 -12.82 18.35 -0.64
C LEU A 185 -13.74 18.83 0.49
N SER A 186 -13.37 18.43 1.71
CA SER A 186 -13.88 18.90 2.99
C SER A 186 -12.77 18.79 4.02
N THR A 187 -12.92 19.38 5.18
CA THR A 187 -11.90 19.25 6.24
C THR A 187 -11.68 17.80 6.66
N VAL A 188 -12.72 16.96 6.67
CA VAL A 188 -12.56 15.51 6.92
C VAL A 188 -11.77 14.84 5.79
N ALA A 189 -12.04 15.22 4.54
CA ALA A 189 -11.34 14.69 3.37
C ALA A 189 -9.84 15.03 3.39
N GLU A 190 -9.48 16.25 3.81
CA GLU A 190 -8.08 16.68 3.97
C GLU A 190 -7.34 15.79 4.98
N PHE A 191 -7.90 15.59 6.19
CA PHE A 191 -7.31 14.68 7.19
C PHE A 191 -7.26 13.22 6.72
N CYS A 192 -8.30 12.71 6.03
CA CYS A 192 -8.27 11.37 5.46
C CYS A 192 -7.13 11.22 4.44
N ALA A 193 -6.93 12.23 3.58
CA ALA A 193 -5.86 12.26 2.60
C ALA A 193 -4.47 12.27 3.28
N GLU A 194 -4.28 13.09 4.31
CA GLU A 194 -3.04 13.16 5.07
C GLU A 194 -2.71 11.82 5.75
N PHE A 195 -3.67 11.21 6.43
CA PHE A 195 -3.48 9.92 7.08
C PHE A 195 -3.23 8.80 6.06
N ALA A 196 -3.92 8.82 4.91
CA ALA A 196 -3.70 7.85 3.85
C ALA A 196 -2.29 7.98 3.24
N LEU A 197 -1.80 9.20 3.02
CA LEU A 197 -0.41 9.44 2.60
C LEU A 197 0.58 8.88 3.63
N ALA A 198 0.36 9.12 4.92
CA ALA A 198 1.18 8.58 6.00
C ALA A 198 1.18 7.04 6.04
N LEU A 199 0.07 6.41 5.64
CA LEU A 199 -0.07 4.96 5.51
C LEU A 199 0.46 4.40 4.18
N GLY A 200 1.04 5.24 3.31
CA GLY A 200 1.62 4.86 2.03
C GLY A 200 0.61 4.60 0.91
N TYR A 201 -0.59 5.17 0.99
CA TYR A 201 -1.54 5.12 -0.12
C TYR A 201 -1.16 6.13 -1.22
N GLU A 202 -1.37 5.77 -2.47
CA GLU A 202 -1.53 6.76 -3.55
C GLU A 202 -2.86 7.48 -3.31
N VAL A 203 -2.79 8.77 -3.05
CA VAL A 203 -4.00 9.58 -2.78
C VAL A 203 -4.36 10.40 -4.02
N ILE A 204 -5.58 10.23 -4.49
CA ILE A 204 -6.17 10.97 -5.61
C ILE A 204 -7.40 11.69 -5.09
N ILE A 205 -7.37 13.01 -5.21
CA ILE A 205 -8.49 13.87 -4.82
C ILE A 205 -9.13 14.40 -6.10
N CYS A 206 -10.40 14.08 -6.30
CA CYS A 206 -11.21 14.58 -7.40
C CYS A 206 -12.22 15.61 -6.89
N ASP A 207 -12.12 16.84 -7.33
CA ASP A 207 -13.08 17.91 -7.00
C ASP A 207 -13.32 18.78 -8.25
N PRO A 208 -14.58 19.08 -8.61
CA PRO A 208 -14.87 19.91 -9.78
C PRO A 208 -14.60 21.41 -9.56
N HIS A 209 -14.18 21.83 -8.36
CA HIS A 209 -13.98 23.22 -7.98
C HIS A 209 -12.50 23.55 -7.87
N PRO A 210 -11.90 24.26 -8.85
CA PRO A 210 -10.46 24.52 -8.88
C PRO A 210 -9.95 25.31 -7.67
N GLU A 211 -10.76 26.21 -7.12
CA GLU A 211 -10.40 26.99 -5.94
C GLU A 211 -10.15 26.14 -4.68
N ARG A 212 -10.83 25.00 -4.55
CA ARG A 212 -10.62 24.04 -3.48
C ARG A 212 -9.31 23.27 -3.68
N LEU A 213 -9.02 22.85 -4.92
CA LEU A 213 -7.80 22.16 -5.28
C LEU A 213 -6.57 23.03 -5.07
N ILE A 214 -6.63 24.32 -5.40
CA ILE A 214 -5.53 25.28 -5.15
C ILE A 214 -5.21 25.35 -3.65
N LYS A 215 -6.22 25.40 -2.79
CA LYS A 215 -6.00 25.35 -1.34
C LYS A 215 -5.37 24.04 -0.88
N ALA A 216 -5.88 22.91 -1.37
CA ALA A 216 -5.42 21.59 -1.01
C ALA A 216 -3.98 21.31 -1.47
N SER A 217 -3.53 21.90 -2.58
CA SER A 217 -2.18 21.69 -3.10
C SER A 217 -1.07 22.13 -2.14
N ALA A 218 -1.31 23.17 -1.35
CA ALA A 218 -0.37 23.64 -0.34
C ALA A 218 -0.32 22.73 0.90
N LEU A 219 -1.44 22.07 1.24
CA LEU A 219 -1.58 21.21 2.41
C LEU A 219 -1.17 19.76 2.10
N LEU A 220 -1.43 19.31 0.88
CA LEU A 220 -1.28 17.92 0.44
C LEU A 220 -0.39 17.83 -0.82
N PRO A 221 0.89 18.23 -0.75
CA PRO A 221 1.76 18.30 -1.93
C PRO A 221 2.02 16.93 -2.57
N ASN A 222 1.81 15.84 -1.82
CA ASN A 222 2.01 14.46 -2.29
C ASN A 222 0.71 13.80 -2.78
N ALA A 223 -0.44 14.47 -2.75
CA ALA A 223 -1.68 13.98 -3.33
C ALA A 223 -1.80 14.40 -4.79
N LYS A 224 -2.38 13.53 -5.62
CA LYS A 224 -2.78 13.89 -6.98
C LYS A 224 -4.11 14.61 -6.92
N LEU A 225 -4.11 15.87 -7.34
CA LEU A 225 -5.31 16.71 -7.38
C LEU A 225 -5.81 16.77 -8.82
N ILE A 226 -7.07 16.40 -9.05
CA ILE A 226 -7.66 16.31 -10.38
C ILE A 226 -8.96 17.11 -10.40
N GLU A 227 -9.01 18.11 -11.29
CA GLU A 227 -10.21 18.90 -11.54
C GLU A 227 -11.18 18.10 -12.42
N VAL A 228 -11.99 17.27 -11.76
CA VAL A 228 -12.96 16.39 -12.42
C VAL A 228 -14.06 15.98 -11.43
N LEU A 229 -15.24 15.67 -11.94
CA LEU A 229 -16.24 14.97 -11.13
C LEU A 229 -15.72 13.57 -10.74
N PRO A 230 -15.71 13.20 -9.44
CA PRO A 230 -15.21 11.91 -8.99
C PRO A 230 -15.80 10.71 -9.73
N ALA A 231 -17.10 10.74 -10.00
CA ALA A 231 -17.80 9.70 -10.76
C ALA A 231 -17.20 9.51 -12.17
N VAL A 232 -16.83 10.61 -12.85
CA VAL A 232 -16.21 10.54 -14.19
C VAL A 232 -14.83 9.89 -14.11
N PHE A 233 -14.00 10.28 -13.14
CA PHE A 233 -12.70 9.66 -12.94
C PHE A 233 -12.80 8.16 -12.67
N ILE A 234 -13.77 7.75 -11.83
CA ILE A 234 -14.03 6.34 -11.52
C ILE A 234 -14.50 5.57 -12.74
N ALA A 235 -15.46 6.11 -13.50
CA ALA A 235 -16.00 5.51 -14.73
C ALA A 235 -14.92 5.32 -15.82
N GLN A 236 -13.93 6.22 -15.88
CA GLN A 236 -12.78 6.13 -16.78
C GLN A 236 -11.73 5.11 -16.29
N GLY A 237 -12.06 4.33 -15.25
CA GLY A 237 -11.22 3.28 -14.73
C GLY A 237 -10.24 3.77 -13.67
N GLY A 238 -10.58 4.76 -12.88
CA GLY A 238 -9.77 5.23 -11.75
C GLY A 238 -9.53 4.19 -10.66
N CYS A 239 -10.38 3.15 -10.57
CA CYS A 239 -10.32 2.11 -9.54
C CYS A 239 -9.62 0.83 -10.03
N HIS A 240 -8.99 0.13 -9.10
CA HIS A 240 -8.52 -1.24 -9.18
C HIS A 240 -8.79 -1.96 -7.85
N ALA A 241 -8.53 -3.27 -7.75
CA ALA A 241 -8.86 -4.09 -6.58
C ALA A 241 -8.19 -3.64 -5.25
N ALA A 242 -7.17 -2.78 -5.29
CA ALA A 242 -6.54 -2.19 -4.11
C ALA A 242 -6.99 -0.73 -3.87
N THR A 243 -8.12 -0.30 -4.42
CA THR A 243 -8.66 1.05 -4.28
C THR A 243 -9.72 1.13 -3.19
N ALA A 244 -9.61 2.14 -2.32
CA ALA A 244 -10.67 2.60 -1.44
C ALA A 244 -11.26 3.91 -2.01
N VAL A 245 -12.59 4.05 -1.99
CA VAL A 245 -13.29 5.26 -2.42
C VAL A 245 -14.03 5.84 -1.23
N VAL A 246 -13.83 7.12 -0.95
CA VAL A 246 -14.48 7.82 0.16
C VAL A 246 -15.19 9.08 -0.34
N ALA A 247 -16.51 9.12 -0.14
CA ALA A 247 -17.36 10.27 -0.45
C ALA A 247 -17.59 11.06 0.85
N LEU A 248 -16.85 12.17 0.99
CA LEU A 248 -16.74 12.94 2.23
C LEU A 248 -17.19 14.39 2.04
N THR A 249 -18.07 14.66 1.07
CA THR A 249 -18.58 16.00 0.83
C THR A 249 -19.87 16.27 1.62
N HIS A 250 -20.34 17.49 1.53
CA HIS A 250 -21.67 17.88 1.98
C HIS A 250 -22.66 18.01 0.80
N ASP A 251 -22.24 17.69 -0.44
CA ASP A 251 -23.10 17.65 -1.62
C ASP A 251 -23.60 16.22 -1.89
N PRO A 252 -24.88 15.93 -1.57
CA PRO A 252 -25.42 14.58 -1.78
C PRO A 252 -25.39 14.13 -3.24
N ARG A 253 -25.41 15.06 -4.21
CA ARG A 253 -25.39 14.70 -5.63
C ARG A 253 -24.03 14.22 -6.06
N LEU A 254 -22.97 14.87 -5.61
CA LEU A 254 -21.60 14.48 -5.88
C LEU A 254 -21.30 13.12 -5.23
N ASP A 255 -21.70 12.94 -3.97
CA ASP A 255 -21.52 11.69 -3.24
C ASP A 255 -22.29 10.54 -3.91
N ASP A 256 -23.57 10.73 -4.23
CA ASP A 256 -24.40 9.66 -4.81
C ASP A 256 -23.88 9.20 -6.17
N LEU A 257 -23.52 10.13 -7.07
CA LEU A 257 -22.91 9.78 -8.35
C LEU A 257 -21.59 9.00 -8.17
N THR A 258 -20.78 9.40 -7.21
CA THR A 258 -19.54 8.70 -6.86
C THR A 258 -19.83 7.26 -6.43
N LEU A 259 -20.80 7.05 -5.55
CA LEU A 259 -21.17 5.72 -5.06
C LEU A 259 -21.71 4.82 -6.19
N MET A 260 -22.57 5.37 -7.06
CA MET A 260 -23.13 4.66 -8.22
C MET A 260 -22.04 4.12 -9.15
N GLU A 261 -21.01 4.89 -9.43
CA GLU A 261 -19.90 4.42 -10.26
C GLU A 261 -18.96 3.48 -9.47
N SER A 262 -18.73 3.74 -8.18
CA SER A 262 -17.82 2.94 -7.35
C SER A 262 -18.29 1.50 -7.18
N VAL A 263 -19.60 1.25 -7.00
CA VAL A 263 -20.13 -0.11 -6.84
C VAL A 263 -19.99 -0.98 -8.08
N ARG A 264 -19.73 -0.40 -9.24
CA ARG A 264 -19.49 -1.09 -10.51
C ARG A 264 -18.03 -1.48 -10.71
N THR A 265 -17.15 -1.12 -9.75
CA THR A 265 -15.70 -1.37 -9.82
C THR A 265 -15.26 -2.44 -8.84
N ASP A 266 -14.02 -2.87 -8.93
CA ASP A 266 -13.38 -3.82 -7.99
C ASP A 266 -12.87 -3.14 -6.71
N ALA A 267 -13.20 -1.87 -6.45
CA ALA A 267 -12.79 -1.18 -5.24
C ALA A 267 -13.11 -2.01 -3.97
N PHE A 268 -12.10 -2.23 -3.10
CA PHE A 268 -12.28 -3.08 -1.92
C PHE A 268 -13.05 -2.38 -0.79
N TYR A 269 -13.11 -1.06 -0.81
CA TYR A 269 -13.82 -0.24 0.16
C TYR A 269 -14.54 0.91 -0.54
N ILE A 270 -15.80 1.11 -0.21
CA ILE A 270 -16.62 2.23 -0.69
C ILE A 270 -17.34 2.79 0.52
N GLY A 271 -17.13 4.07 0.82
CA GLY A 271 -17.75 4.66 2.00
C GLY A 271 -18.28 6.06 1.77
N ALA A 272 -19.34 6.42 2.48
CA ALA A 272 -19.94 7.74 2.41
C ALA A 272 -20.23 8.34 3.78
N MET A 273 -19.89 9.61 3.95
CA MET A 273 -20.13 10.36 5.18
C MET A 273 -21.62 10.68 5.34
N GLY A 274 -22.10 10.58 6.57
CA GLY A 274 -23.45 10.97 6.93
C GLY A 274 -23.87 10.39 8.27
N SER A 275 -24.86 10.97 8.91
CA SER A 275 -25.54 10.37 10.07
C SER A 275 -26.29 9.11 9.65
N SER A 276 -26.63 8.23 10.61
CA SER A 276 -27.47 7.05 10.34
C SER A 276 -28.78 7.42 9.60
N LYS A 277 -29.42 8.53 9.98
CA LYS A 277 -30.63 9.03 9.31
C LYS A 277 -30.35 9.47 7.88
N THR A 278 -29.24 10.17 7.63
CA THR A 278 -28.83 10.61 6.29
C THR A 278 -28.46 9.43 5.42
N SER A 279 -27.76 8.44 5.97
CA SER A 279 -27.37 7.22 5.28
C SER A 279 -28.58 6.39 4.85
N LEU A 280 -29.58 6.21 5.71
CA LEU A 280 -30.84 5.53 5.33
C LEU A 280 -31.54 6.22 4.15
N LYS A 281 -31.67 7.55 4.18
CA LYS A 281 -32.27 8.32 3.07
C LYS A 281 -31.43 8.21 1.78
N ARG A 282 -30.11 8.13 1.90
CA ARG A 282 -29.21 7.93 0.77
C ARG A 282 -29.43 6.55 0.15
N MET A 283 -29.49 5.50 0.97
CA MET A 283 -29.74 4.14 0.48
C MET A 283 -31.06 4.00 -0.24
N ASP A 284 -32.16 4.52 0.33
CA ASP A 284 -33.48 4.58 -0.34
C ASP A 284 -33.41 5.31 -1.68
N ARG A 285 -32.67 6.41 -1.77
CA ARG A 285 -32.53 7.17 -2.99
C ARG A 285 -31.68 6.43 -4.04
N LEU A 286 -30.59 5.77 -3.64
CA LEU A 286 -29.74 4.98 -4.53
C LEU A 286 -30.50 3.75 -5.08
N GLU A 287 -31.28 3.08 -4.26
CA GLU A 287 -32.15 1.98 -4.70
C GLU A 287 -33.20 2.47 -5.72
N ARG A 288 -33.99 3.47 -5.35
CA ARG A 288 -35.13 3.94 -6.15
C ARG A 288 -34.74 4.67 -7.43
N ILE A 289 -33.70 5.52 -7.38
CA ILE A 289 -33.36 6.43 -8.51
C ILE A 289 -32.24 5.82 -9.35
N ALA A 290 -31.25 5.23 -8.71
CA ALA A 290 -30.10 4.66 -9.39
C ALA A 290 -30.26 3.18 -9.75
N GLY A 291 -31.29 2.53 -9.24
CA GLY A 291 -31.55 1.10 -9.50
C GLY A 291 -30.47 0.18 -8.94
N LEU A 292 -29.75 0.59 -7.88
CA LEU A 292 -28.75 -0.25 -7.25
C LEU A 292 -29.42 -1.45 -6.58
N THR A 293 -28.82 -2.61 -6.76
CA THR A 293 -29.27 -3.85 -6.12
C THR A 293 -28.91 -3.86 -4.63
N THR A 294 -29.53 -4.73 -3.86
CA THR A 294 -29.18 -4.99 -2.46
C THR A 294 -27.69 -5.37 -2.33
N GLN A 295 -27.17 -6.14 -3.29
CA GLN A 295 -25.75 -6.54 -3.30
C GLN A 295 -24.83 -5.33 -3.52
N ASP A 296 -25.17 -4.40 -4.41
CA ASP A 296 -24.41 -3.16 -4.61
C ASP A 296 -24.39 -2.32 -3.34
N MET A 297 -25.55 -2.17 -2.69
CA MET A 297 -25.69 -1.39 -1.47
C MET A 297 -24.93 -1.97 -0.28
N GLN A 298 -24.83 -3.30 -0.17
CA GLN A 298 -24.02 -3.97 0.86
C GLN A 298 -22.52 -3.67 0.75
N ARG A 299 -22.04 -3.24 -0.43
CA ARG A 299 -20.65 -2.79 -0.62
C ARG A 299 -20.40 -1.40 -0.07
N ILE A 300 -21.43 -0.63 0.26
CA ILE A 300 -21.31 0.77 0.69
C ILE A 300 -21.32 0.83 2.23
N SER A 301 -20.22 1.30 2.80
CA SER A 301 -20.12 1.64 4.22
C SER A 301 -20.75 3.03 4.46
N ALA A 302 -22.00 3.06 4.94
CA ALA A 302 -22.70 4.30 5.27
C ALA A 302 -23.58 4.10 6.53
N PRO A 303 -23.28 4.79 7.62
CA PRO A 303 -22.21 5.77 7.85
C PRO A 303 -20.81 5.19 7.66
N ILE A 304 -19.91 6.00 7.05
CA ILE A 304 -18.50 5.62 6.87
C ILE A 304 -17.77 5.55 8.21
N GLY A 305 -16.81 4.63 8.31
CA GLY A 305 -15.90 4.53 9.45
C GLY A 305 -16.41 3.68 10.61
N LEU A 306 -15.56 3.49 11.61
CA LEU A 306 -15.88 2.79 12.85
C LEU A 306 -16.64 3.72 13.81
N HIS A 307 -17.50 3.14 14.66
CA HIS A 307 -18.23 3.91 15.67
C HIS A 307 -17.34 4.20 16.88
N LEU A 308 -16.50 5.23 16.80
CA LEU A 308 -15.55 5.62 17.85
C LEU A 308 -16.04 6.80 18.70
N GLY A 309 -17.27 7.29 18.48
CA GLY A 309 -17.77 8.49 19.13
C GLY A 309 -17.15 9.79 18.62
N SER A 310 -16.53 9.75 17.43
CA SER A 310 -15.81 10.85 16.78
C SER A 310 -16.69 12.09 16.57
N LYS A 311 -16.15 13.27 16.86
CA LYS A 311 -16.85 14.57 16.74
C LYS A 311 -16.07 15.59 15.94
N THR A 312 -14.74 15.56 15.99
CA THR A 312 -13.89 16.47 15.22
C THR A 312 -13.56 15.90 13.84
N PRO A 313 -13.25 16.73 12.83
CA PRO A 313 -12.86 16.25 11.50
C PRO A 313 -11.71 15.24 11.51
N ALA A 314 -10.69 15.47 12.34
CA ALA A 314 -9.55 14.56 12.48
C ALA A 314 -9.95 13.21 13.10
N GLU A 315 -10.78 13.20 14.14
CA GLU A 315 -11.29 11.97 14.75
C GLU A 315 -12.16 11.16 13.76
N ILE A 316 -13.00 11.85 12.97
CA ILE A 316 -13.80 11.21 11.92
C ILE A 316 -12.87 10.59 10.89
N ALA A 317 -11.82 11.29 10.46
CA ALA A 317 -10.83 10.77 9.51
C ALA A 317 -10.09 9.53 10.07
N ILE A 318 -9.71 9.52 11.34
CA ILE A 318 -9.15 8.32 12.01
C ILE A 318 -10.15 7.17 11.96
N SER A 319 -11.42 7.41 12.28
CA SER A 319 -12.48 6.40 12.23
C SER A 319 -12.64 5.81 10.82
N VAL A 320 -12.60 6.65 9.79
CA VAL A 320 -12.64 6.24 8.37
C VAL A 320 -11.44 5.39 8.01
N MET A 321 -10.23 5.85 8.31
CA MET A 321 -9.00 5.12 7.98
C MET A 321 -8.88 3.81 8.75
N ALA A 322 -9.32 3.76 10.01
CA ALA A 322 -9.38 2.53 10.79
C ALA A 322 -10.32 1.49 10.17
N ASP A 323 -11.49 1.90 9.67
CA ASP A 323 -12.42 0.99 8.99
C ASP A 323 -11.88 0.50 7.65
N ILE A 324 -11.21 1.37 6.88
CA ILE A 324 -10.50 0.98 5.64
C ILE A 324 -9.42 -0.07 5.94
N LEU A 325 -8.62 0.13 7.01
CA LEU A 325 -7.60 -0.84 7.44
C LEU A 325 -8.23 -2.16 7.86
N ARG A 326 -9.32 -2.13 8.61
CA ARG A 326 -10.08 -3.30 9.05
C ARG A 326 -10.54 -4.14 7.85
N VAL A 327 -11.24 -3.52 6.89
CA VAL A 327 -11.74 -4.21 5.69
C VAL A 327 -10.60 -4.79 4.87
N ARG A 328 -9.54 -4.01 4.67
CA ARG A 328 -8.35 -4.47 3.96
C ARG A 328 -7.71 -5.70 4.57
N ASN A 329 -7.69 -5.77 5.90
CA ASN A 329 -7.09 -6.88 6.63
C ASN A 329 -8.07 -8.06 6.85
N GLY A 330 -9.30 -7.99 6.31
CA GLY A 330 -10.30 -9.04 6.43
C GLY A 330 -10.83 -9.23 7.87
N ILE A 331 -10.75 -8.20 8.70
CA ILE A 331 -11.26 -8.28 10.09
C ILE A 331 -12.77 -8.00 10.07
N ASP A 332 -13.53 -8.91 10.64
CA ASP A 332 -14.98 -8.71 10.79
C ASP A 332 -15.26 -7.55 11.78
N ARG A 333 -16.31 -6.77 11.48
CA ARG A 333 -16.75 -5.69 12.37
C ARG A 333 -17.20 -6.21 13.74
N ALA A 334 -17.73 -7.43 13.76
CA ALA A 334 -18.15 -8.11 15.00
C ALA A 334 -16.96 -8.57 15.88
N ALA A 335 -15.74 -8.58 15.34
CA ALA A 335 -14.53 -8.95 16.07
C ALA A 335 -13.85 -7.74 16.76
N LEU A 336 -14.43 -6.54 16.65
CA LEU A 336 -13.99 -5.33 17.33
C LEU A 336 -14.88 -5.05 18.54
#